data_ac81f1c72c8896814095172fdd6ef64c
#
_entry.id   ac81f1c72c8896814095172fdd6ef64c
#
_cell.length_a   1.000
_cell.length_b   1.000
_cell.length_c   1.000
_cell.angle_alpha   90.00
_cell.angle_beta   90.00
_cell.angle_gamma   90.00
#
_symmetry.space_group_name_H-M   'P 1'
#
loop_
_entity.id
_entity.type
_entity.pdbx_description
1 polymer ?
#
loop_
_entity_poly.entity_id
_entity_poly.type
_entity_poly.pdbx_seq_one_letter_code
_entity_poly.pdbx_strand_id
1 'polypeptide(L)'
;MSKKETLKEFFANEVLNSLVDPGEIMSTQNGKDLASKIKTNVQKVLVGKEEVTILLLTALLADGHVLLEDVPGTGKTKLAKALAKSLNAGFSRIQFTPDLLPGDITGINVYDRQKNEFTLRKGPVFTNILLADELNRATPRTQSGLLECMEERQVTIDGVSYTPGEPFFVIATENPIESAGVFPLPEAQLDRFLMKLSMKLPTREEELRILELYMEEDPLHTLTPV
;
A
#
# COMPACT_ATOMS: atom_id res chain seq x y z
N MET A 1 23.02 -20.62 -7.95
CA MET A 1 21.67 -20.00 -7.99
C MET A 1 20.75 -20.76 -7.07
N SER A 2 20.20 -20.10 -6.08
CA SER A 2 19.32 -20.74 -5.09
C SER A 2 17.92 -20.90 -5.70
N LYS A 3 17.19 -21.98 -5.31
CA LYS A 3 15.79 -22.23 -5.71
C LYS A 3 14.85 -21.04 -5.45
N LYS A 4 15.22 -20.18 -4.50
CA LYS A 4 14.52 -18.94 -4.16
C LYS A 4 14.68 -17.82 -5.20
N GLU A 5 15.84 -17.72 -5.84
CA GLU A 5 16.09 -16.73 -6.90
C GLU A 5 15.33 -17.09 -8.18
N THR A 6 15.30 -18.38 -8.52
CA THR A 6 14.55 -18.87 -9.70
C THR A 6 13.04 -18.68 -9.57
N LEU A 7 12.47 -18.86 -8.35
CA LEU A 7 11.05 -18.59 -8.08
C LEU A 7 10.71 -17.10 -8.17
N LYS A 8 11.60 -16.23 -7.67
CA LYS A 8 11.40 -14.76 -7.74
C LYS A 8 11.42 -14.24 -9.18
N GLU A 9 12.35 -14.74 -10.00
CA GLU A 9 12.42 -14.42 -11.44
C GLU A 9 11.23 -15.00 -12.21
N PHE A 10 10.76 -16.20 -11.85
CA PHE A 10 9.62 -16.86 -12.45
C PHE A 10 8.33 -16.10 -12.16
N PHE A 11 8.04 -15.77 -10.90
CA PHE A 11 6.84 -14.99 -10.54
C PHE A 11 6.87 -13.58 -11.14
N ALA A 12 8.00 -12.89 -11.11
CA ALA A 12 8.11 -11.55 -11.72
C ALA A 12 7.91 -11.60 -13.25
N ASN A 13 8.37 -12.66 -13.91
CA ASN A 13 8.23 -12.82 -15.35
C ASN A 13 6.85 -13.37 -15.76
N GLU A 14 6.27 -14.33 -15.02
CA GLU A 14 4.94 -14.88 -15.35
C GLU A 14 3.81 -13.92 -15.04
N VAL A 15 3.83 -13.24 -13.89
CA VAL A 15 2.79 -12.27 -13.54
C VAL A 15 2.80 -11.10 -14.53
N LEU A 16 3.99 -10.60 -14.92
CA LEU A 16 4.10 -9.57 -15.98
C LEU A 16 3.64 -10.08 -17.36
N ASN A 17 3.77 -11.38 -17.64
CA ASN A 17 3.34 -11.96 -18.91
C ASN A 17 1.86 -12.36 -18.94
N SER A 18 1.21 -12.58 -17.78
CA SER A 18 -0.20 -13.00 -17.70
C SER A 18 -1.20 -11.83 -17.71
N LEU A 19 -0.75 -10.59 -17.52
CA LEU A 19 -1.58 -9.40 -17.47
C LEU A 19 -1.79 -8.71 -18.83
N VAL A 20 -1.32 -9.29 -19.92
CA VAL A 20 -1.46 -8.73 -21.26
C VAL A 20 -2.61 -9.40 -21.99
N ASP A 21 -3.69 -8.65 -22.20
CA ASP A 21 -4.72 -9.02 -23.14
C ASP A 21 -4.11 -9.09 -24.57
N PRO A 22 -4.25 -10.21 -25.31
CA PRO A 22 -3.68 -10.35 -26.66
C PRO A 22 -4.20 -9.32 -27.67
N GLY A 23 -5.19 -8.54 -27.35
CA GLY A 23 -5.81 -7.53 -28.22
C GLY A 23 -5.23 -6.12 -28.11
N GLU A 24 -4.58 -5.75 -27.00
CA GLU A 24 -3.89 -4.47 -26.84
C GLU A 24 -2.40 -4.70 -26.60
N ILE A 25 -1.63 -4.56 -27.67
CA ILE A 25 -0.15 -4.64 -27.66
C ILE A 25 0.43 -3.41 -26.96
N MET A 26 0.27 -3.28 -25.65
CA MET A 26 1.34 -2.75 -24.85
C MET A 26 2.37 -3.85 -24.76
N SER A 27 3.44 -3.76 -25.53
CA SER A 27 4.48 -4.78 -25.53
C SER A 27 4.90 -5.06 -24.09
N THR A 28 5.06 -6.33 -23.70
CA THR A 28 5.66 -6.77 -22.43
C THR A 28 6.92 -5.97 -22.08
N GLN A 29 7.60 -5.43 -23.08
CA GLN A 29 8.74 -4.54 -22.95
C GLN A 29 8.35 -3.19 -22.32
N ASN A 30 7.27 -2.55 -22.74
CA ASN A 30 6.82 -1.26 -22.18
C ASN A 30 6.41 -1.39 -20.70
N GLY A 31 5.78 -2.52 -20.33
CA GLY A 31 5.45 -2.82 -18.93
C GLY A 31 6.68 -3.02 -18.06
N LYS A 32 7.68 -3.74 -18.56
CA LYS A 32 8.97 -3.94 -17.88
C LYS A 32 9.73 -2.62 -17.73
N ASP A 33 9.74 -1.80 -18.75
CA ASP A 33 10.41 -0.49 -18.76
C ASP A 33 9.75 0.46 -17.76
N LEU A 34 8.41 0.49 -17.71
CA LEU A 34 7.66 1.27 -16.74
C LEU A 34 7.93 0.81 -15.30
N ALA A 35 7.85 -0.49 -15.02
CA ALA A 35 8.16 -1.04 -13.70
C ALA A 35 9.60 -0.74 -13.27
N SER A 36 10.56 -0.82 -14.20
CA SER A 36 11.96 -0.45 -13.94
C SER A 36 12.13 1.04 -13.63
N LYS A 37 11.43 1.92 -14.35
CA LYS A 37 11.43 3.36 -14.09
C LYS A 37 10.84 3.68 -12.74
N ILE A 38 9.69 3.09 -12.37
CA ILE A 38 9.05 3.28 -11.07
C ILE A 38 9.99 2.81 -9.95
N LYS A 39 10.58 1.61 -10.10
CA LYS A 39 11.56 1.10 -9.14
C LYS A 39 12.72 2.08 -8.95
N THR A 40 13.34 2.53 -10.03
CA THR A 40 14.44 3.49 -10.00
C THR A 40 14.02 4.81 -9.35
N ASN A 41 12.79 5.25 -9.60
CA ASN A 41 12.25 6.47 -9.03
C ASN A 41 12.07 6.34 -7.50
N VAL A 42 11.50 5.22 -7.04
CA VAL A 42 11.36 4.93 -5.60
C VAL A 42 12.73 4.82 -4.91
N GLN A 43 13.74 4.27 -5.58
CA GLN A 43 15.10 4.15 -5.05
C GLN A 43 15.80 5.49 -4.83
N LYS A 44 15.36 6.58 -5.46
CA LYS A 44 15.84 7.95 -5.16
C LYS A 44 15.46 8.41 -3.75
N VAL A 45 14.43 7.80 -3.15
CA VAL A 45 13.90 8.14 -1.82
C VAL A 45 14.28 7.09 -0.78
N LEU A 46 14.39 5.82 -1.20
CA LEU A 46 14.60 4.68 -0.29
C LEU A 46 15.85 3.89 -0.66
N VAL A 47 16.76 3.78 0.27
CA VAL A 47 17.98 2.97 0.16
C VAL A 47 17.71 1.55 0.62
N GLY A 48 18.18 0.55 -0.13
CA GLY A 48 18.18 -0.87 0.28
C GLY A 48 16.80 -1.54 0.31
N LYS A 49 15.80 -0.98 -0.41
CA LYS A 49 14.42 -1.51 -0.44
C LYS A 49 13.98 -1.96 -1.84
N GLU A 50 14.93 -2.36 -2.69
CA GLU A 50 14.66 -2.78 -4.08
C GLU A 50 13.74 -3.98 -4.15
N GLU A 51 14.01 -5.01 -3.34
CA GLU A 51 13.21 -6.24 -3.32
C GLU A 51 11.77 -5.98 -2.91
N VAL A 52 11.57 -5.23 -1.82
CA VAL A 52 10.24 -4.88 -1.34
C VAL A 52 9.50 -4.03 -2.37
N THR A 53 10.19 -3.08 -3.03
CA THR A 53 9.60 -2.26 -4.07
C THR A 53 9.10 -3.09 -5.24
N ILE A 54 9.89 -4.08 -5.71
CA ILE A 54 9.49 -5.00 -6.78
C ILE A 54 8.26 -5.82 -6.37
N LEU A 55 8.24 -6.35 -5.15
CA LEU A 55 7.12 -7.15 -4.65
C LEU A 55 5.84 -6.31 -4.49
N LEU A 56 5.95 -5.04 -4.05
CA LEU A 56 4.81 -4.13 -4.02
C LEU A 56 4.27 -3.82 -5.41
N LEU A 57 5.15 -3.58 -6.39
CA LEU A 57 4.75 -3.40 -7.79
C LEU A 57 4.08 -4.65 -8.35
N THR A 58 4.62 -5.84 -8.04
CA THR A 58 4.02 -7.11 -8.45
C THR A 58 2.62 -7.28 -7.86
N ALA A 59 2.44 -6.98 -6.56
CA ALA A 59 1.13 -7.06 -5.93
C ALA A 59 0.14 -6.04 -6.52
N LEU A 60 0.58 -4.82 -6.78
CA LEU A 60 -0.24 -3.79 -7.43
C LEU A 60 -0.70 -4.22 -8.83
N LEU A 61 0.21 -4.78 -9.64
CA LEU A 61 -0.12 -5.26 -10.99
C LEU A 61 -1.01 -6.50 -10.98
N ALA A 62 -0.92 -7.32 -9.93
CA ALA A 62 -1.80 -8.48 -9.73
C ALA A 62 -3.14 -8.12 -9.05
N ASP A 63 -3.45 -6.83 -8.94
CA ASP A 63 -4.63 -6.30 -8.25
C ASP A 63 -4.81 -6.84 -6.81
N GLY A 64 -3.68 -7.17 -6.16
CA GLY A 64 -3.64 -7.66 -4.78
C GLY A 64 -3.28 -6.56 -3.79
N HIS A 65 -3.34 -6.89 -2.49
CA HIS A 65 -2.95 -6.03 -1.39
C HIS A 65 -1.77 -6.65 -0.63
N VAL A 66 -1.04 -5.84 0.16
CA VAL A 66 0.17 -6.30 0.86
C VAL A 66 0.09 -6.00 2.35
N LEU A 67 0.50 -6.98 3.15
CA LEU A 67 0.74 -6.82 4.59
C LEU A 67 2.24 -6.72 4.85
N LEU A 68 2.68 -5.62 5.46
CA LEU A 68 4.06 -5.43 5.91
C LEU A 68 4.16 -5.77 7.39
N GLU A 69 4.86 -6.85 7.72
CA GLU A 69 5.22 -7.18 9.09
C GLU A 69 6.55 -6.53 9.43
N ASP A 70 6.53 -5.52 10.31
CA ASP A 70 7.72 -4.73 10.50
C ASP A 70 7.74 -3.88 11.78
N VAL A 71 8.96 -3.54 12.19
CA VAL A 71 9.20 -2.64 13.31
C VAL A 71 9.06 -1.15 12.90
N PRO A 72 8.82 -0.24 13.85
CA PRO A 72 8.82 1.20 13.57
C PRO A 72 10.14 1.70 12.99
N GLY A 73 10.08 2.74 12.16
CA GLY A 73 11.27 3.43 11.66
C GLY A 73 11.89 2.88 10.37
N THR A 74 11.34 1.84 9.75
CA THR A 74 11.90 1.20 8.54
C THR A 74 11.62 1.93 7.21
N GLY A 75 10.85 3.03 7.24
CA GLY A 75 10.57 3.85 6.05
C GLY A 75 9.28 3.50 5.31
N LYS A 76 8.35 2.73 5.91
CA LYS A 76 7.05 2.33 5.30
C LYS A 76 6.27 3.48 4.68
N THR A 77 6.12 4.58 5.43
CA THR A 77 5.39 5.76 4.95
C THR A 77 6.07 6.42 3.75
N LYS A 78 7.40 6.49 3.75
CA LYS A 78 8.16 7.03 2.61
C LYS A 78 8.06 6.13 1.39
N LEU A 79 8.07 4.81 1.58
CA LEU A 79 7.89 3.82 0.52
C LEU A 79 6.53 3.99 -0.16
N ALA A 80 5.45 4.01 0.62
CA ALA A 80 4.09 4.16 0.09
C ALA A 80 3.89 5.52 -0.61
N LYS A 81 4.43 6.61 -0.06
CA LYS A 81 4.39 7.94 -0.69
C LYS A 81 5.22 8.01 -1.97
N ALA A 82 6.43 7.43 -1.98
CA ALA A 82 7.28 7.40 -3.17
C ALA A 82 6.64 6.60 -4.30
N LEU A 83 6.01 5.45 -3.95
CA LEU A 83 5.25 4.66 -4.91
C LEU A 83 4.08 5.45 -5.49
N ALA A 84 3.23 6.05 -4.64
CA ALA A 84 2.09 6.84 -5.07
C ALA A 84 2.51 8.02 -5.96
N LYS A 85 3.56 8.74 -5.57
CA LYS A 85 4.06 9.88 -6.33
C LYS A 85 4.65 9.45 -7.67
N SER A 86 5.36 8.31 -7.71
CA SER A 86 5.89 7.75 -8.96
C SER A 86 4.80 7.36 -9.95
N LEU A 87 3.64 6.91 -9.46
CA LEU A 87 2.47 6.51 -10.24
C LEU A 87 1.51 7.68 -10.55
N ASN A 88 1.79 8.88 -10.09
CA ASN A 88 0.85 10.02 -10.11
C ASN A 88 -0.52 9.66 -9.47
N ALA A 89 -0.51 8.87 -8.41
CA ALA A 89 -1.68 8.31 -7.76
C ALA A 89 -2.00 9.03 -6.44
N GLY A 90 -3.27 9.09 -6.08
CA GLY A 90 -3.71 9.58 -4.78
C GLY A 90 -3.16 8.72 -3.63
N PHE A 91 -2.77 9.36 -2.54
CA PHE A 91 -2.25 8.71 -1.35
C PHE A 91 -3.00 9.13 -0.10
N SER A 92 -3.36 8.17 0.74
CA SER A 92 -3.87 8.41 2.09
C SER A 92 -3.17 7.50 3.11
N ARG A 93 -3.09 7.95 4.35
CA ARG A 93 -2.60 7.16 5.47
C ARG A 93 -3.62 7.16 6.60
N ILE A 94 -3.87 6.00 7.16
CA ILE A 94 -4.63 5.81 8.40
C ILE A 94 -3.70 5.18 9.43
N GLN A 95 -3.62 5.78 10.60
CA GLN A 95 -3.02 5.16 11.78
C GLN A 95 -4.13 4.45 12.55
N PHE A 96 -4.05 3.13 12.65
CA PHE A 96 -5.04 2.34 13.38
C PHE A 96 -4.80 2.44 14.88
N THR A 97 -5.86 2.68 15.63
CA THR A 97 -5.89 2.80 17.09
C THR A 97 -7.12 2.06 17.64
N PRO A 98 -7.14 1.69 18.92
CA PRO A 98 -8.27 0.96 19.51
C PRO A 98 -9.61 1.71 19.48
N ASP A 99 -9.57 3.04 19.41
CA ASP A 99 -10.73 3.93 19.39
C ASP A 99 -11.21 4.28 17.97
N LEU A 100 -10.45 3.90 16.92
CA LEU A 100 -10.83 4.13 15.53
C LEU A 100 -12.11 3.36 15.16
N LEU A 101 -13.05 4.05 14.55
CA LEU A 101 -14.32 3.47 14.09
C LEU A 101 -14.29 3.16 12.59
N PRO A 102 -15.09 2.19 12.09
CA PRO A 102 -15.21 1.92 10.66
C PRO A 102 -15.53 3.16 9.81
N GLY A 103 -16.42 4.04 10.31
CA GLY A 103 -16.78 5.29 9.64
C GLY A 103 -15.63 6.29 9.48
N ASP A 104 -14.58 6.21 10.32
CA ASP A 104 -13.38 7.03 10.17
C ASP A 104 -12.54 6.58 8.97
N ILE A 105 -12.70 5.32 8.54
CA ILE A 105 -12.03 4.73 7.38
C ILE A 105 -12.85 4.99 6.11
N THR A 106 -14.13 4.64 6.15
CA THR A 106 -15.03 4.66 4.99
C THR A 106 -15.64 6.04 4.73
N GLY A 107 -15.76 6.86 5.77
CA GLY A 107 -16.52 8.09 5.72
C GLY A 107 -17.95 7.90 6.22
N ILE A 108 -18.65 8.99 6.33
CA ILE A 108 -20.02 9.07 6.88
C ILE A 108 -20.84 10.11 6.13
N ASN A 109 -22.15 9.93 6.11
CA ASN A 109 -23.05 11.01 5.70
C ASN A 109 -23.23 12.04 6.84
N VAL A 110 -23.03 13.29 6.53
CA VAL A 110 -23.18 14.42 7.45
C VAL A 110 -24.28 15.34 6.94
N TYR A 111 -25.17 15.75 7.83
CA TYR A 111 -26.23 16.69 7.46
C TYR A 111 -25.65 18.10 7.25
N ASP A 112 -25.71 18.59 6.02
CA ASP A 112 -25.33 19.95 5.67
C ASP A 112 -26.53 20.89 5.88
N ARG A 113 -26.45 21.72 6.92
CA ARG A 113 -27.51 22.67 7.26
C ARG A 113 -27.71 23.75 6.20
N GLN A 114 -26.69 24.09 5.42
CA GLN A 114 -26.81 25.14 4.41
C GLN A 114 -27.56 24.63 3.16
N LYS A 115 -27.29 23.36 2.80
CA LYS A 115 -27.93 22.69 1.67
C LYS A 115 -29.23 21.99 2.04
N ASN A 116 -29.51 21.81 3.33
CA ASN A 116 -30.63 21.05 3.88
C ASN A 116 -30.67 19.60 3.34
N GLU A 117 -29.49 18.97 3.20
CA GLU A 117 -29.33 17.61 2.70
C GLU A 117 -28.20 16.85 3.41
N PHE A 118 -28.21 15.53 3.31
CA PHE A 118 -27.07 14.71 3.72
C PHE A 118 -26.00 14.72 2.63
N THR A 119 -24.77 15.03 3.01
CA THR A 119 -23.60 15.01 2.12
C THR A 119 -22.60 13.98 2.60
N LEU A 120 -22.03 13.20 1.66
CA LEU A 120 -20.99 12.25 1.97
C LEU A 120 -19.68 12.97 2.30
N ARG A 121 -19.20 12.79 3.52
CA ARG A 121 -17.83 13.09 3.90
C ARG A 121 -16.98 11.84 3.69
N LYS A 122 -16.28 11.78 2.57
CA LYS A 122 -15.42 10.65 2.20
C LYS A 122 -14.33 10.41 3.23
N GLY A 123 -14.12 9.16 3.61
CA GLY A 123 -13.01 8.73 4.45
C GLY A 123 -11.72 8.51 3.63
N PRO A 124 -10.60 8.23 4.32
CA PRO A 124 -9.30 8.03 3.68
C PRO A 124 -9.20 6.82 2.75
N VAL A 125 -10.15 5.89 2.78
CA VAL A 125 -10.23 4.76 1.84
C VAL A 125 -10.47 5.22 0.39
N PHE A 126 -11.03 6.42 0.19
CA PHE A 126 -11.22 7.00 -1.15
C PHE A 126 -9.92 7.56 -1.70
N THR A 127 -9.01 6.67 -2.04
CA THR A 127 -7.68 6.96 -2.58
C THR A 127 -7.23 5.80 -3.48
N ASN A 128 -6.11 6.00 -4.20
CA ASN A 128 -5.51 4.92 -4.99
C ASN A 128 -4.58 4.05 -4.14
N ILE A 129 -3.72 4.67 -3.33
CA ILE A 129 -2.77 3.97 -2.45
C ILE A 129 -3.07 4.35 -1.01
N LEU A 130 -3.48 3.36 -0.24
CA LEU A 130 -3.78 3.50 1.18
C LEU A 130 -2.70 2.82 2.01
N LEU A 131 -2.06 3.56 2.90
CA LEU A 131 -1.24 3.01 3.97
C LEU A 131 -2.10 2.84 5.24
N ALA A 132 -2.43 1.60 5.57
CA ALA A 132 -3.15 1.22 6.78
C ALA A 132 -2.13 0.83 7.86
N ASP A 133 -1.70 1.80 8.65
CA ASP A 133 -0.58 1.64 9.58
C ASP A 133 -1.04 1.07 10.93
N GLU A 134 -0.35 0.02 11.41
CA GLU A 134 -0.64 -0.72 12.65
C GLU A 134 -2.07 -1.29 12.70
N LEU A 135 -2.49 -1.97 11.62
CA LEU A 135 -3.84 -2.54 11.47
C LEU A 135 -4.25 -3.40 12.67
N ASN A 136 -3.32 -4.15 13.26
CA ASN A 136 -3.56 -5.00 14.42
C ASN A 136 -3.85 -4.25 15.74
N ARG A 137 -3.77 -2.91 15.77
CA ARG A 137 -4.15 -2.11 16.97
C ARG A 137 -5.63 -1.77 17.00
N ALA A 138 -6.33 -1.80 15.87
CA ALA A 138 -7.77 -1.54 15.85
C ALA A 138 -8.58 -2.76 16.24
N THR A 139 -9.81 -2.52 16.69
CA THR A 139 -10.76 -3.59 17.01
C THR A 139 -11.08 -4.44 15.79
N PRO A 140 -11.48 -5.72 15.95
CA PRO A 140 -11.86 -6.59 14.84
C PRO A 140 -12.96 -6.00 13.95
N ARG A 141 -13.88 -5.22 14.51
CA ARG A 141 -14.94 -4.53 13.78
C ARG A 141 -14.37 -3.51 12.80
N THR A 142 -13.38 -2.74 13.24
CA THR A 142 -12.74 -1.71 12.42
C THR A 142 -11.84 -2.34 11.36
N GLN A 143 -11.10 -3.41 11.72
CA GLN A 143 -10.32 -4.19 10.76
C GLN A 143 -11.23 -4.74 9.65
N SER A 144 -12.37 -5.36 10.01
CA SER A 144 -13.31 -5.92 9.03
C SER A 144 -13.82 -4.86 8.05
N GLY A 145 -14.05 -3.63 8.48
CA GLY A 145 -14.46 -2.54 7.58
C GLY A 145 -13.45 -2.23 6.49
N LEU A 146 -12.14 -2.25 6.79
CA LEU A 146 -11.10 -2.10 5.76
C LEU A 146 -11.01 -3.34 4.88
N LEU A 147 -11.01 -4.54 5.48
CA LEU A 147 -10.86 -5.80 4.75
C LEU A 147 -12.00 -6.05 3.78
N GLU A 148 -13.23 -5.63 4.13
CA GLU A 148 -14.38 -5.64 3.22
C GLU A 148 -14.14 -4.72 2.02
N CYS A 149 -13.67 -3.48 2.24
CA CYS A 149 -13.34 -2.56 1.15
C CYS A 149 -12.26 -3.12 0.21
N MET A 150 -11.31 -3.89 0.75
CA MET A 150 -10.24 -4.52 -0.03
C MET A 150 -10.78 -5.64 -0.91
N GLU A 151 -11.66 -6.50 -0.38
CA GLU A 151 -12.22 -7.65 -1.09
C GLU A 151 -13.25 -7.23 -2.13
N GLU A 152 -14.20 -6.40 -1.72
CA GLU A 152 -15.34 -6.00 -2.56
C GLU A 152 -15.03 -4.86 -3.53
N ARG A 153 -13.89 -4.20 -3.40
CA ARG A 153 -13.52 -3.01 -4.17
C ARG A 153 -14.57 -1.90 -4.13
N GLN A 154 -15.36 -1.89 -3.08
CA GLN A 154 -16.43 -0.93 -2.84
C GLN A 154 -16.57 -0.59 -1.36
N VAL A 155 -17.23 0.53 -1.10
CA VAL A 155 -17.56 1.03 0.24
C VAL A 155 -19.04 1.29 0.31
N THR A 156 -19.76 0.63 1.22
CA THR A 156 -21.19 0.85 1.41
C THR A 156 -21.41 1.79 2.59
N ILE A 157 -22.06 2.92 2.34
CA ILE A 157 -22.40 3.93 3.36
C ILE A 157 -23.89 4.21 3.27
N ASP A 158 -24.62 3.96 4.34
CA ASP A 158 -26.08 4.11 4.43
C ASP A 158 -26.85 3.46 3.25
N GLY A 159 -26.40 2.26 2.83
CA GLY A 159 -27.02 1.49 1.76
C GLY A 159 -26.65 1.91 0.34
N VAL A 160 -25.76 2.91 0.19
CA VAL A 160 -25.24 3.33 -1.11
C VAL A 160 -23.80 2.85 -1.26
N SER A 161 -23.49 2.16 -2.36
CA SER A 161 -22.15 1.68 -2.66
C SER A 161 -21.37 2.71 -3.48
N TYR A 162 -20.12 2.91 -3.08
CA TYR A 162 -19.17 3.81 -3.72
C TYR A 162 -17.89 3.06 -4.07
N THR A 163 -17.23 3.42 -5.15
CA THR A 163 -15.95 2.86 -5.55
C THR A 163 -14.80 3.71 -4.97
N PRO A 164 -13.79 3.11 -4.35
CA PRO A 164 -12.51 3.77 -4.05
C PRO A 164 -11.81 4.25 -5.33
N GLY A 165 -10.60 4.79 -5.21
CA GLY A 165 -9.79 5.12 -6.39
C GLY A 165 -9.40 3.87 -7.21
N GLU A 166 -9.20 4.03 -8.51
CA GLU A 166 -8.64 2.98 -9.37
C GLU A 166 -7.25 3.38 -9.88
N PRO A 167 -6.23 2.52 -9.70
CA PRO A 167 -6.23 1.28 -8.90
C PRO A 167 -6.46 1.54 -7.41
N PHE A 168 -7.00 0.58 -6.66
CA PHE A 168 -7.09 0.61 -5.21
C PHE A 168 -6.11 -0.36 -4.59
N PHE A 169 -5.04 0.15 -4.00
CA PHE A 169 -3.96 -0.64 -3.43
C PHE A 169 -3.75 -0.34 -1.95
N VAL A 170 -3.91 -1.35 -1.11
CA VAL A 170 -3.69 -1.21 0.34
C VAL A 170 -2.35 -1.83 0.72
N ILE A 171 -1.54 -1.03 1.40
CA ILE A 171 -0.35 -1.45 2.11
C ILE A 171 -0.69 -1.38 3.60
N ALA A 172 -1.07 -2.51 4.18
CA ALA A 172 -1.31 -2.61 5.62
C ALA A 172 0.00 -2.90 6.35
N THR A 173 0.11 -2.46 7.60
CA THR A 173 1.25 -2.81 8.45
C THR A 173 0.77 -3.43 9.75
N GLU A 174 1.56 -4.35 10.29
CA GLU A 174 1.43 -4.86 11.65
C GLU A 174 2.78 -4.82 12.38
N ASN A 175 2.75 -4.59 13.67
CA ASN A 175 3.94 -4.64 14.51
C ASN A 175 3.93 -5.97 15.29
N PRO A 176 4.83 -6.91 14.98
CA PRO A 176 4.86 -8.22 15.64
C PRO A 176 5.37 -8.18 17.08
N ILE A 177 6.04 -7.09 17.49
CA ILE A 177 6.70 -7.00 18.81
C ILE A 177 5.72 -6.53 19.88
N GLU A 178 4.73 -5.73 19.52
CA GLU A 178 3.72 -5.26 20.47
C GLU A 178 2.70 -6.35 20.76
N SER A 179 2.72 -6.90 21.98
CA SER A 179 1.76 -7.92 22.44
C SER A 179 0.61 -7.35 23.28
N ALA A 180 0.73 -6.13 23.79
CA ALA A 180 -0.29 -5.50 24.62
C ALA A 180 -1.22 -4.59 23.79
N GLY A 181 -2.53 -4.80 23.90
CA GLY A 181 -3.52 -3.96 23.23
C GLY A 181 -3.61 -4.16 21.71
N VAL A 182 -3.22 -5.33 21.21
CA VAL A 182 -3.32 -5.70 19.79
C VAL A 182 -4.41 -6.77 19.57
N PHE A 183 -5.02 -6.74 18.40
CA PHE A 183 -5.99 -7.71 17.92
C PHE A 183 -5.40 -8.37 16.66
N PRO A 184 -4.77 -9.56 16.78
CA PRO A 184 -4.16 -10.21 15.63
C PRO A 184 -5.22 -10.55 14.57
N LEU A 185 -4.84 -10.48 13.31
CA LEU A 185 -5.70 -10.88 12.20
C LEU A 185 -5.84 -12.41 12.18
N PRO A 186 -7.05 -12.97 12.14
CA PRO A 186 -7.27 -14.39 11.89
C PRO A 186 -6.73 -14.81 10.51
N GLU A 187 -6.37 -16.10 10.34
CA GLU A 187 -5.86 -16.63 9.07
C GLU A 187 -6.78 -16.32 7.88
N ALA A 188 -8.10 -16.48 8.05
CA ALA A 188 -9.09 -16.16 7.01
C ALA A 188 -9.11 -14.67 6.59
N GLN A 189 -8.57 -13.78 7.41
CA GLN A 189 -8.41 -12.36 7.07
C GLN A 189 -7.05 -12.07 6.44
N LEU A 190 -6.03 -12.86 6.76
CA LEU A 190 -4.71 -12.77 6.13
C LEU A 190 -4.77 -13.16 4.66
N ASP A 191 -5.68 -14.05 4.26
CA ASP A 191 -5.87 -14.48 2.87
C ASP A 191 -6.30 -13.34 1.92
N ARG A 192 -6.76 -12.20 2.47
CA ARG A 192 -7.05 -11.00 1.68
C ARG A 192 -5.82 -10.25 1.21
N PHE A 193 -4.66 -10.58 1.76
CA PHE A 193 -3.37 -10.04 1.33
C PHE A 193 -2.69 -11.02 0.39
N LEU A 194 -2.34 -10.56 -0.80
CA LEU A 194 -1.60 -11.36 -1.78
C LEU A 194 -0.22 -11.76 -1.26
N MET A 195 0.40 -10.89 -0.47
CA MET A 195 1.74 -11.11 0.08
C MET A 195 1.84 -10.55 1.51
N LYS A 196 2.59 -11.28 2.34
CA LYS A 196 3.10 -10.80 3.62
C LYS A 196 4.61 -10.58 3.47
N LEU A 197 5.07 -9.35 3.68
CA LEU A 197 6.45 -8.93 3.46
C LEU A 197 7.04 -8.34 4.74
N SER A 198 8.38 -8.38 4.85
CA SER A 198 9.10 -7.71 5.94
C SER A 198 10.08 -6.68 5.38
N MET A 199 10.03 -5.48 5.94
CA MET A 199 11.00 -4.42 5.65
C MET A 199 12.13 -4.50 6.68
N LYS A 200 13.20 -5.23 6.36
CA LYS A 200 14.38 -5.35 7.22
C LYS A 200 14.92 -3.96 7.60
N LEU A 201 15.50 -3.85 8.79
CA LEU A 201 16.27 -2.65 9.15
C LEU A 201 17.40 -2.43 8.15
N PRO A 202 17.81 -1.17 7.89
CA PRO A 202 18.93 -0.88 7.02
C PRO A 202 20.23 -1.44 7.62
N THR A 203 21.16 -1.82 6.76
CA THR A 203 22.54 -2.11 7.14
C THR A 203 23.26 -0.81 7.52
N ARG A 204 24.43 -0.91 8.17
CA ARG A 204 25.25 0.26 8.50
C ARG A 204 25.62 1.10 7.27
N GLU A 205 25.91 0.43 6.17
CA GLU A 205 26.24 1.12 4.91
C GLU A 205 25.03 1.84 4.31
N GLU A 206 23.85 1.21 4.41
CA GLU A 206 22.59 1.83 3.99
C GLU A 206 22.21 3.00 4.89
N GLU A 207 22.45 2.91 6.20
CA GLU A 207 22.23 4.03 7.14
C GLU A 207 23.07 5.24 6.77
N LEU A 208 24.35 5.04 6.47
CA LEU A 208 25.23 6.13 6.02
C LEU A 208 24.72 6.79 4.75
N ARG A 209 24.30 5.99 3.75
CA ARG A 209 23.71 6.51 2.51
C ARG A 209 22.39 7.25 2.76
N ILE A 210 21.56 6.78 3.69
CA ILE A 210 20.32 7.46 4.09
C ILE A 210 20.68 8.83 4.68
N LEU A 211 21.65 8.90 5.59
CA LEU A 211 22.10 10.17 6.17
C LEU A 211 22.56 11.13 5.09
N GLU A 212 23.45 10.69 4.18
CA GLU A 212 23.93 11.51 3.05
C GLU A 212 22.77 12.00 2.17
N LEU A 213 21.81 11.10 1.84
CA LEU A 213 20.67 11.42 1.00
C LEU A 213 19.75 12.50 1.57
N TYR A 214 19.64 12.56 2.91
CA TYR A 214 18.73 13.48 3.60
C TYR A 214 19.44 14.70 4.22
N MET A 215 20.75 14.91 3.91
CA MET A 215 21.50 16.07 4.44
C MET A 215 21.04 17.40 3.85
N GLU A 216 20.59 17.44 2.60
CA GLU A 216 20.21 18.69 1.92
C GLU A 216 18.68 18.87 1.93
N GLU A 217 17.97 18.06 1.20
CA GLU A 217 16.50 18.13 1.06
C GLU A 217 15.90 16.74 1.07
N ASP A 218 14.64 16.59 1.58
CA ASP A 218 13.93 15.32 1.50
C ASP A 218 13.67 14.94 0.02
N PRO A 219 14.29 13.86 -0.49
CA PRO A 219 14.19 13.47 -1.89
C PRO A 219 12.75 13.22 -2.35
N LEU A 220 11.84 12.97 -1.38
CA LEU A 220 10.42 12.82 -1.68
C LEU A 220 9.82 14.10 -2.26
N HIS A 221 10.31 15.30 -1.90
CA HIS A 221 9.78 16.56 -2.41
C HIS A 221 10.09 16.76 -3.89
N THR A 222 11.29 16.38 -4.32
CA THR A 222 11.76 16.53 -5.70
C THR A 222 11.35 15.39 -6.63
N LEU A 223 10.78 14.30 -6.08
CA LEU A 223 10.32 13.16 -6.87
C LEU A 223 9.20 13.57 -7.82
N THR A 224 9.32 13.23 -9.09
CA THR A 224 8.31 13.45 -10.13
C THR A 224 7.70 12.12 -10.59
N PRO A 225 6.46 12.10 -11.07
CA PRO A 225 5.87 10.92 -11.68
C PRO A 225 6.69 10.41 -12.87
N VAL A 226 6.54 9.11 -13.17
CA VAL A 226 7.22 8.42 -14.27
C VAL A 226 6.32 8.35 -15.49
#